data_a7c0911c72baa94f6aba6962773b0cb0
#
_entry.id   a7c0911c72baa94f6aba6962773b0cb0
#
_cell.length_a   1.000
_cell.length_b   1.000
_cell.length_c   1.000
_cell.angle_alpha   90.00
_cell.angle_beta   90.00
_cell.angle_gamma   90.00
#
_symmetry.space_group_name_H-M   'P 1'
#
loop_
_entity.id
_entity.type
_entity.pdbx_description
1 polymer ?
#
loop_
_entity_poly.entity_id
_entity_poly.type
_entity_poly.pdbx_seq_one_letter_code
_entity_poly.pdbx_strand_id
1 'polypeptide(L)'
;YLTSLPLSLFCEGAIVRNLNACLKLPPLPFRLTVSYTGAMSKKKKANSGSSTIALNKKAKHDFFLEDKLEAGLELVGWEVKSIREGKVQLLDSFIEFHRGEAWLHNAQITPMTQASTHVVAEPRRQRKLLLHRREIERYSQKVQAKGYTCVCTALYWKGHHVKAEIALAKGKQSHDKRNTAKDRDWAKQKERIMKHSVR
;
A
#
# COMPACT_ATOMS: atom_id res chain seq x y z
N TYR A 1 -10.94 11.96 -57.53
CA TYR A 1 -10.16 13.20 -57.73
C TYR A 1 -9.20 13.27 -56.51
N LEU A 2 -7.92 12.79 -56.58
CA LEU A 2 -6.74 13.43 -57.15
C LEU A 2 -6.56 14.84 -56.55
N THR A 3 -5.54 15.16 -55.79
CA THR A 3 -4.14 15.40 -56.12
C THR A 3 -3.40 15.72 -54.81
N SER A 4 -2.32 15.07 -54.44
CA SER A 4 -0.93 15.32 -54.84
C SER A 4 -0.17 16.35 -53.97
N LEU A 5 0.90 15.83 -53.36
CA LEU A 5 2.10 16.47 -52.78
C LEU A 5 2.72 17.59 -53.68
N PRO A 6 3.68 18.41 -53.24
CA PRO A 6 5.08 18.02 -52.91
C PRO A 6 5.77 18.85 -51.80
N LEU A 7 6.74 18.31 -51.12
CA LEU A 7 8.20 18.24 -51.33
C LEU A 7 8.98 19.58 -51.41
N SER A 8 9.99 19.60 -50.58
CA SER A 8 11.33 20.19 -50.76
C SER A 8 11.55 21.65 -50.36
N LEU A 9 12.57 21.92 -49.59
CA LEU A 9 13.95 22.29 -49.91
C LEU A 9 14.63 22.68 -48.56
N PHE A 10 15.64 21.96 -48.12
CA PHE A 10 17.05 22.18 -48.47
C PHE A 10 17.55 23.60 -48.12
N CYS A 11 18.33 23.70 -47.05
CA CYS A 11 19.52 24.55 -47.06
C CYS A 11 20.57 24.02 -46.11
N GLU A 12 21.62 23.54 -46.76
CA GLU A 12 22.94 23.29 -46.23
C GLU A 12 23.65 24.59 -45.81
N GLY A 13 24.59 24.44 -44.89
CA GLY A 13 25.88 25.05 -45.11
C GLY A 13 26.30 26.15 -44.15
N ALA A 14 27.30 25.87 -43.48
CA ALA A 14 28.53 26.67 -43.19
C ALA A 14 28.96 26.49 -41.72
N ILE A 15 29.92 25.63 -41.49
CA ILE A 15 31.40 25.79 -41.50
C ILE A 15 31.87 27.09 -40.81
N VAL A 16 32.67 26.86 -39.80
CA VAL A 16 33.99 27.43 -39.60
C VAL A 16 34.27 28.20 -38.32
N ARG A 17 35.26 27.66 -37.67
CA ARG A 17 36.47 28.28 -37.11
C ARG A 17 36.48 28.77 -35.66
N ASN A 18 37.14 27.95 -34.90
CA ASN A 18 38.37 28.26 -34.15
C ASN A 18 38.60 29.73 -33.87
N LEU A 19 38.61 30.10 -32.61
CA LEU A 19 39.55 31.04 -32.06
C LEU A 19 39.84 30.73 -30.59
N ASN A 20 40.97 30.12 -30.38
CA ASN A 20 41.72 30.16 -29.12
C ASN A 20 41.99 31.61 -28.73
N ALA A 21 41.40 32.06 -27.64
CA ALA A 21 41.89 33.27 -26.98
C ALA A 21 42.13 32.91 -25.51
N CYS A 22 43.38 32.66 -25.26
CA CYS A 22 44.04 32.60 -23.98
C CYS A 22 43.81 33.90 -23.21
N LEU A 23 43.01 33.91 -22.17
CA LEU A 23 43.06 34.96 -21.15
C LEU A 23 43.51 34.33 -19.86
N LYS A 24 44.83 34.53 -19.59
CA LYS A 24 45.47 34.31 -18.30
C LYS A 24 44.83 35.24 -17.27
N LEU A 25 44.12 34.70 -16.32
CA LEU A 25 43.78 35.40 -15.08
C LEU A 25 44.80 35.03 -13.99
N PRO A 26 45.26 35.99 -13.20
CA PRO A 26 46.25 35.76 -12.14
C PRO A 26 45.62 35.01 -10.95
N PRO A 27 46.43 34.26 -10.17
CA PRO A 27 45.92 33.52 -9.01
C PRO A 27 45.62 34.47 -7.85
N LEU A 28 44.43 34.41 -7.33
CA LEU A 28 44.05 35.08 -6.08
C LEU A 28 44.57 34.27 -4.88
N PRO A 29 45.29 34.85 -3.96
CA PRO A 29 45.70 34.23 -2.72
C PRO A 29 44.68 34.55 -1.64
N PHE A 30 43.74 33.67 -1.38
CA PHE A 30 43.08 33.66 -0.05
C PHE A 30 42.59 32.28 0.31
N ARG A 31 43.41 31.59 1.07
CA ARG A 31 43.12 30.30 1.69
C ARG A 31 42.39 30.57 3.01
N LEU A 32 41.09 30.74 2.97
CA LEU A 32 40.26 30.68 4.16
C LEU A 32 39.93 29.22 4.44
N THR A 33 40.66 28.62 5.36
CA THR A 33 40.31 27.34 5.97
C THR A 33 39.11 27.57 6.88
N VAL A 34 37.92 27.45 6.33
CA VAL A 34 36.71 27.29 7.14
C VAL A 34 36.69 25.84 7.62
N SER A 35 37.06 25.64 8.87
CA SER A 35 36.86 24.37 9.58
C SER A 35 35.34 24.13 9.77
N TYR A 36 34.76 23.43 8.83
CA TYR A 36 33.40 22.92 8.96
C TYR A 36 33.41 21.77 9.97
N THR A 37 33.20 22.07 11.24
CA THR A 37 32.79 21.08 12.21
C THR A 37 31.31 20.72 11.93
N GLY A 38 31.12 19.97 10.85
CA GLY A 38 29.82 19.39 10.51
C GLY A 38 29.45 18.37 11.55
N ALA A 39 28.65 18.77 12.53
CA ALA A 39 27.91 17.84 13.34
C ALA A 39 27.07 16.97 12.39
N MET A 40 27.53 15.74 12.14
CA MET A 40 26.76 14.74 11.43
C MET A 40 25.51 14.43 12.25
N SER A 41 24.43 15.16 11.97
CA SER A 41 23.13 14.77 12.45
C SER A 41 22.85 13.38 11.87
N LYS A 42 22.87 12.35 12.71
CA LYS A 42 22.42 11.00 12.35
C LYS A 42 21.01 11.14 11.79
N LYS A 43 20.88 11.10 10.45
CA LYS A 43 19.58 10.95 9.79
C LYS A 43 18.94 9.73 10.46
N LYS A 44 17.91 9.97 11.29
CA LYS A 44 17.01 8.91 11.73
C LYS A 44 16.59 8.20 10.46
N LYS A 45 16.97 6.91 10.29
CA LYS A 45 16.40 6.06 9.27
C LYS A 45 14.90 6.21 9.42
N ALA A 46 14.27 6.84 8.45
CA ALA A 46 12.81 6.81 8.36
C ALA A 46 12.47 5.32 8.32
N ASN A 47 11.87 4.83 9.38
CA ASN A 47 11.27 3.51 9.39
C ASN A 47 10.29 3.51 8.22
N SER A 48 10.64 2.83 7.14
CA SER A 48 9.72 2.48 6.06
C SER A 48 8.73 1.41 6.56
N GLY A 49 8.36 1.51 7.82
CA GLY A 49 7.34 0.71 8.44
C GLY A 49 6.02 1.06 7.76
N SER A 50 5.41 0.08 7.13
CA SER A 50 4.03 0.17 6.69
C SER A 50 3.19 0.61 7.88
N SER A 51 2.72 1.86 7.89
CA SER A 51 1.83 2.33 8.93
C SER A 51 0.48 1.64 8.74
N THR A 52 0.14 0.74 9.65
CA THR A 52 -1.13 0.02 9.62
C THR A 52 -2.27 1.00 9.86
N ILE A 53 -3.22 1.05 8.93
CA ILE A 53 -4.42 1.88 9.00
C ILE A 53 -5.50 1.16 9.79
N ALA A 54 -5.81 -0.06 9.39
CA ALA A 54 -6.86 -0.87 10.03
C ALA A 54 -6.50 -2.36 10.00
N LEU A 55 -6.87 -3.07 11.06
CA LEU A 55 -6.67 -4.51 11.20
C LEU A 55 -8.00 -5.22 11.42
N ASN A 56 -8.24 -6.29 10.67
CA ASN A 56 -9.38 -7.16 10.88
C ASN A 56 -9.06 -8.24 11.92
N LYS A 57 -9.27 -7.91 13.20
CA LYS A 57 -9.04 -8.84 14.30
C LYS A 57 -10.03 -10.01 14.29
N LYS A 58 -11.27 -9.76 13.81
CA LYS A 58 -12.34 -10.76 13.72
C LYS A 58 -11.98 -11.86 12.73
N ALA A 59 -11.41 -11.50 11.58
CA ALA A 59 -10.96 -12.49 10.59
C ALA A 59 -9.94 -13.48 11.17
N LYS A 60 -8.98 -13.02 11.96
CA LYS A 60 -8.01 -13.90 12.65
C LYS A 60 -8.65 -14.81 13.71
N HIS A 61 -9.74 -14.37 14.32
CA HIS A 61 -10.47 -15.16 15.31
C HIS A 61 -11.33 -16.23 14.65
N ASP A 62 -12.05 -15.87 13.58
CA ASP A 62 -13.08 -16.71 12.99
C ASP A 62 -12.58 -17.67 11.92
N PHE A 63 -11.44 -17.36 11.31
CA PHE A 63 -10.89 -18.10 10.18
C PHE A 63 -9.47 -18.57 10.41
N PHE A 64 -9.12 -19.70 9.81
CA PHE A 64 -7.73 -20.07 9.54
C PHE A 64 -7.30 -19.29 8.29
N LEU A 65 -6.26 -18.46 8.44
CA LEU A 65 -5.75 -17.64 7.35
C LEU A 65 -4.59 -18.37 6.68
N GLU A 66 -4.77 -18.68 5.42
CA GLU A 66 -3.76 -19.26 4.54
C GLU A 66 -3.36 -18.21 3.50
N ASP A 67 -2.28 -18.44 2.79
CA ASP A 67 -1.83 -17.63 1.64
C ASP A 67 -2.19 -16.13 1.72
N LYS A 68 -1.25 -15.32 2.17
CA LYS A 68 -1.41 -13.87 2.21
C LYS A 68 -0.89 -13.23 0.93
N LEU A 69 -1.60 -12.23 0.43
CA LEU A 69 -1.27 -11.48 -0.76
C LEU A 69 -1.47 -9.99 -0.53
N GLU A 70 -0.59 -9.17 -1.10
CA GLU A 70 -0.71 -7.72 -1.11
C GLU A 70 -1.43 -7.26 -2.37
N ALA A 71 -2.49 -6.48 -2.23
CA ALA A 71 -3.26 -5.90 -3.31
C ALA A 71 -3.23 -4.38 -3.28
N GLY A 72 -3.24 -3.75 -4.44
CA GLY A 72 -3.56 -2.32 -4.56
C GLY A 72 -5.06 -2.09 -4.37
N LEU A 73 -5.46 -0.86 -4.05
CA LEU A 73 -6.86 -0.51 -3.83
C LEU A 73 -7.21 0.75 -4.64
N GLU A 74 -8.29 0.68 -5.41
CA GLU A 74 -8.85 1.84 -6.11
C GLU A 74 -9.74 2.63 -5.15
N LEU A 75 -9.35 3.88 -4.88
CA LEU A 75 -9.99 4.76 -3.90
C LEU A 75 -10.41 6.08 -4.54
N VAL A 76 -11.52 6.60 -4.06
CA VAL A 76 -11.98 7.96 -4.39
C VAL A 76 -11.34 8.98 -3.44
N GLY A 77 -11.23 10.23 -3.86
CA GLY A 77 -10.52 11.27 -3.09
C GLY A 77 -11.01 11.46 -1.65
N TRP A 78 -12.32 11.39 -1.38
CA TRP A 78 -12.86 11.49 -0.03
C TRP A 78 -12.50 10.27 0.85
N GLU A 79 -12.39 9.08 0.25
CA GLU A 79 -11.97 7.86 0.97
C GLU A 79 -10.53 7.99 1.45
N VAL A 80 -9.63 8.50 0.59
CA VAL A 80 -8.22 8.72 0.96
C VAL A 80 -8.10 9.70 2.14
N LYS A 81 -8.92 10.76 2.16
CA LYS A 81 -8.98 11.70 3.29
C LYS A 81 -9.42 11.00 4.58
N SER A 82 -10.51 10.22 4.52
CA SER A 82 -11.02 9.46 5.66
C SER A 82 -10.05 8.40 6.16
N ILE A 83 -9.33 7.74 5.25
CA ILE A 83 -8.27 6.76 5.59
C ILE A 83 -7.11 7.42 6.33
N ARG A 84 -6.71 8.63 5.95
CA ARG A 84 -5.67 9.39 6.67
C ARG A 84 -6.06 9.71 8.11
N GLU A 85 -7.34 9.90 8.37
CA GLU A 85 -7.89 10.08 9.72
C GLU A 85 -8.16 8.76 10.47
N GLY A 86 -7.89 7.61 9.84
CA GLY A 86 -8.09 6.31 10.46
C GLY A 86 -9.56 5.90 10.59
N LYS A 87 -10.50 6.55 9.87
CA LYS A 87 -11.93 6.25 9.91
C LYS A 87 -12.31 5.07 9.02
N VAL A 88 -11.66 3.91 9.26
CA VAL A 88 -11.81 2.69 8.47
C VAL A 88 -12.12 1.50 9.37
N GLN A 89 -13.10 0.70 8.98
CA GLN A 89 -13.46 -0.56 9.62
C GLN A 89 -13.48 -1.68 8.59
N LEU A 90 -12.78 -2.77 8.89
CA LEU A 90 -12.66 -3.95 8.04
C LEU A 90 -13.48 -5.15 8.57
N LEU A 91 -14.34 -4.90 9.55
CA LEU A 91 -15.20 -5.95 10.09
C LEU A 91 -16.09 -6.51 8.98
N ASP A 92 -16.12 -7.83 8.87
CA ASP A 92 -16.93 -8.57 7.89
C ASP A 92 -16.62 -8.23 6.42
N SER A 93 -15.44 -7.66 6.14
CA SER A 93 -15.01 -7.41 4.76
C SER A 93 -14.55 -8.72 4.10
N PHE A 94 -15.00 -8.94 2.88
CA PHE A 94 -14.65 -10.08 2.05
C PHE A 94 -14.32 -9.64 0.63
N ILE A 95 -13.68 -10.54 -0.11
CA ILE A 95 -13.30 -10.30 -1.49
C ILE A 95 -14.07 -11.25 -2.39
N GLU A 96 -14.70 -10.67 -3.40
CA GLU A 96 -15.39 -11.39 -4.45
C GLU A 96 -14.60 -11.30 -5.75
N PHE A 97 -14.53 -12.42 -6.47
CA PHE A 97 -13.90 -12.49 -7.78
C PHE A 97 -14.99 -12.62 -8.83
N HIS A 98 -15.14 -11.59 -9.64
CA HIS A 98 -16.16 -11.55 -10.68
C HIS A 98 -15.56 -11.04 -11.99
N ARG A 99 -15.86 -11.72 -13.12
CA ARG A 99 -15.41 -11.36 -14.47
C ARG A 99 -13.91 -11.13 -14.62
N GLY A 100 -13.07 -11.86 -13.86
CA GLY A 100 -11.63 -11.70 -13.88
C GLY A 100 -11.12 -10.47 -13.14
N GLU A 101 -11.93 -9.88 -12.28
CA GLU A 101 -11.60 -8.78 -11.38
C GLU A 101 -11.85 -9.19 -9.93
N ALA A 102 -11.15 -8.51 -9.01
CA ALA A 102 -11.31 -8.71 -7.58
C ALA A 102 -11.93 -7.46 -6.95
N TRP A 103 -12.97 -7.64 -6.14
CA TRP A 103 -13.71 -6.57 -5.51
C TRP A 103 -13.76 -6.73 -4.00
N LEU A 104 -13.42 -5.68 -3.28
CA LEU A 104 -13.53 -5.62 -1.83
C LEU A 104 -14.92 -5.14 -1.45
N HIS A 105 -15.66 -5.99 -0.76
CA HIS A 105 -17.00 -5.74 -0.26
C HIS A 105 -16.98 -5.45 1.24
N ASN A 106 -17.97 -4.70 1.68
CA ASN A 106 -18.29 -4.43 3.08
C ASN A 106 -17.14 -3.83 3.92
N ALA A 107 -16.13 -3.25 3.29
CA ALA A 107 -15.15 -2.41 4.00
C ALA A 107 -15.77 -1.03 4.22
N GLN A 108 -15.98 -0.66 5.47
CA GLN A 108 -16.62 0.60 5.83
C GLN A 108 -15.56 1.71 5.96
N ILE A 109 -15.70 2.74 5.15
CA ILE A 109 -14.92 3.99 5.25
C ILE A 109 -15.92 5.12 5.53
N THR A 110 -15.84 5.67 6.73
CA THR A 110 -16.78 6.71 7.15
C THR A 110 -16.38 8.05 6.53
N PRO A 111 -17.27 8.72 5.78
CA PRO A 111 -16.97 10.04 5.21
C PRO A 111 -16.78 11.07 6.32
N MET A 112 -15.95 12.07 6.03
CA MET A 112 -15.77 13.20 6.93
C MET A 112 -16.97 14.14 6.85
N THR A 113 -17.30 14.81 7.94
CA THR A 113 -18.38 15.83 8.00
C THR A 113 -18.13 17.02 7.07
N GLN A 114 -16.86 17.27 6.73
CA GLN A 114 -16.42 18.29 5.79
C GLN A 114 -16.34 17.79 4.32
N ALA A 115 -16.89 16.62 4.02
CA ALA A 115 -16.98 16.15 2.65
C ALA A 115 -17.89 17.11 1.86
N SER A 116 -17.44 17.42 0.61
CA SER A 116 -18.22 18.30 -0.27
C SER A 116 -19.65 17.78 -0.43
N THR A 117 -20.63 18.67 -0.33
CA THR A 117 -22.07 18.38 -0.49
C THR A 117 -22.42 17.80 -1.87
N HIS A 118 -21.53 17.96 -2.85
CA HIS A 118 -21.74 17.47 -4.22
C HIS A 118 -21.32 15.99 -4.41
N VAL A 119 -20.72 15.36 -3.40
CA VAL A 119 -20.26 13.97 -3.50
C VAL A 119 -21.15 13.07 -2.65
N VAL A 120 -21.88 12.18 -3.30
CA VAL A 120 -22.58 11.10 -2.59
C VAL A 120 -21.55 10.13 -2.06
N ALA A 121 -21.25 10.23 -0.77
CA ALA A 121 -20.27 9.38 -0.11
C ALA A 121 -20.95 8.12 0.43
N GLU A 122 -20.79 7.00 -0.27
CA GLU A 122 -21.28 5.69 0.18
C GLU A 122 -20.21 4.98 1.01
N PRO A 123 -20.41 4.78 2.33
CA PRO A 123 -19.38 4.22 3.21
C PRO A 123 -18.99 2.78 2.89
N ARG A 124 -19.92 1.97 2.39
CA ARG A 124 -19.74 0.54 2.11
C ARG A 124 -19.63 0.22 0.62
N ARG A 125 -19.28 1.18 -0.19
CA ARG A 125 -19.05 1.01 -1.63
C ARG A 125 -18.13 -0.18 -1.92
N GLN A 126 -18.40 -0.88 -2.99
CA GLN A 126 -17.49 -1.88 -3.54
C GLN A 126 -16.23 -1.21 -4.09
N ARG A 127 -15.06 -1.75 -3.80
CA ARG A 127 -13.76 -1.19 -4.20
C ARG A 127 -12.99 -2.21 -4.99
N LYS A 128 -12.51 -1.80 -6.15
CA LYS A 128 -11.69 -2.68 -7.00
C LYS A 128 -10.32 -2.89 -6.38
N LEU A 129 -9.87 -4.13 -6.36
CA LEU A 129 -8.53 -4.52 -5.97
C LEU A 129 -7.65 -4.66 -7.21
N LEU A 130 -6.48 -4.09 -7.14
CA LEU A 130 -5.49 -4.14 -8.21
C LEU A 130 -4.55 -5.32 -7.95
N LEU A 131 -4.77 -6.39 -8.69
CA LEU A 131 -4.05 -7.66 -8.63
C LEU A 131 -3.62 -8.08 -10.04
N HIS A 132 -2.58 -8.90 -10.12
CA HIS A 132 -2.20 -9.53 -11.38
C HIS A 132 -3.22 -10.61 -11.78
N ARG A 133 -3.46 -10.77 -13.08
CA ARG A 133 -4.42 -11.73 -13.60
C ARG A 133 -4.18 -13.15 -13.10
N ARG A 134 -2.90 -13.57 -13.03
CA ARG A 134 -2.52 -14.89 -12.51
C ARG A 134 -2.90 -15.09 -11.04
N GLU A 135 -2.80 -14.01 -10.24
CA GLU A 135 -3.19 -14.03 -8.83
C GLU A 135 -4.71 -14.15 -8.70
N ILE A 136 -5.46 -13.38 -9.49
CA ILE A 136 -6.93 -13.44 -9.52
C ILE A 136 -7.40 -14.86 -9.87
N GLU A 137 -6.85 -15.46 -10.92
CA GLU A 137 -7.19 -16.81 -11.37
C GLU A 137 -6.89 -17.84 -10.28
N ARG A 138 -5.70 -17.78 -9.66
CA ARG A 138 -5.29 -18.67 -8.56
C ARG A 138 -6.21 -18.58 -7.36
N TYR A 139 -6.56 -17.36 -6.92
CA TYR A 139 -7.42 -17.15 -5.75
C TYR A 139 -8.87 -17.47 -6.06
N SER A 140 -9.37 -17.13 -7.24
CA SER A 140 -10.72 -17.46 -7.68
C SER A 140 -10.95 -18.97 -7.68
N GLN A 141 -10.02 -19.76 -8.22
CA GLN A 141 -10.10 -21.22 -8.20
C GLN A 141 -10.15 -21.79 -6.78
N LYS A 142 -9.33 -21.26 -5.87
CA LYS A 142 -9.34 -21.71 -4.46
C LYS A 142 -10.62 -21.32 -3.72
N VAL A 143 -11.18 -20.15 -3.99
CA VAL A 143 -12.46 -19.71 -3.40
C VAL A 143 -13.63 -20.51 -3.92
N GLN A 144 -13.61 -20.94 -5.18
CA GLN A 144 -14.62 -21.85 -5.74
C GLN A 144 -14.56 -23.26 -5.12
N ALA A 145 -13.43 -23.66 -4.56
CA ALA A 145 -13.34 -24.88 -3.78
C ALA A 145 -14.15 -24.76 -2.49
N LYS A 146 -14.82 -25.85 -2.07
CA LYS A 146 -15.71 -25.84 -0.90
C LYS A 146 -14.97 -25.42 0.38
N GLY A 147 -15.55 -24.47 1.09
CA GLY A 147 -15.10 -24.03 2.43
C GLY A 147 -14.04 -22.94 2.46
N TYR A 148 -13.64 -22.40 1.32
CA TYR A 148 -12.74 -21.25 1.27
C TYR A 148 -13.48 -19.96 0.96
N THR A 149 -13.00 -18.88 1.57
CA THR A 149 -13.39 -17.50 1.27
C THR A 149 -12.15 -16.64 1.23
N CYS A 150 -12.22 -15.45 0.65
CA CYS A 150 -11.13 -14.50 0.66
C CYS A 150 -11.52 -13.30 1.53
N VAL A 151 -10.69 -12.95 2.51
CA VAL A 151 -10.95 -11.85 3.46
C VAL A 151 -9.85 -10.82 3.44
N CYS A 152 -10.20 -9.56 3.70
CA CYS A 152 -9.23 -8.51 3.93
C CYS A 152 -8.76 -8.56 5.40
N THR A 153 -7.45 -8.72 5.62
CA THR A 153 -6.85 -8.84 6.97
C THR A 153 -6.36 -7.51 7.50
N ALA A 154 -5.82 -6.67 6.63
CA ALA A 154 -5.28 -5.37 7.01
C ALA A 154 -5.29 -4.39 5.85
N LEU A 155 -5.38 -3.10 6.19
CA LEU A 155 -5.03 -1.98 5.31
C LEU A 155 -3.83 -1.25 5.88
N TYR A 156 -2.90 -0.85 5.04
CA TYR A 156 -1.70 -0.14 5.45
C TYR A 156 -1.16 0.79 4.36
N TRP A 157 -0.37 1.77 4.79
CA TRP A 157 0.36 2.64 3.88
C TRP A 157 1.67 2.00 3.45
N LYS A 158 1.92 1.97 2.15
CA LYS A 158 3.21 1.62 1.56
C LYS A 158 3.70 2.80 0.71
N GLY A 159 4.53 3.63 1.31
CA GLY A 159 4.84 4.93 0.74
C GLY A 159 3.59 5.81 0.66
N HIS A 160 3.22 6.21 -0.54
CA HIS A 160 2.04 7.05 -0.80
C HIS A 160 0.78 6.26 -1.19
N HIS A 161 0.88 4.93 -1.28
CA HIS A 161 -0.22 4.06 -1.71
C HIS A 161 -0.84 3.32 -0.54
N VAL A 162 -2.16 3.20 -0.58
CA VAL A 162 -2.90 2.31 0.30
C VAL A 162 -2.84 0.90 -0.27
N LYS A 163 -2.42 -0.06 0.55
CA LYS A 163 -2.37 -1.47 0.21
C LYS A 163 -3.29 -2.26 1.13
N ALA A 164 -3.90 -3.29 0.57
CA ALA A 164 -4.72 -4.26 1.29
C ALA A 164 -3.96 -5.58 1.40
N GLU A 165 -3.83 -6.11 2.61
CA GLU A 165 -3.43 -7.51 2.81
C GLU A 165 -4.68 -8.36 2.74
N ILE A 166 -4.74 -9.25 1.77
CA ILE A 166 -5.81 -10.22 1.59
C ILE A 166 -5.31 -11.61 1.93
N ALA A 167 -6.19 -12.47 2.43
CA ALA A 167 -5.84 -13.84 2.74
C ALA A 167 -6.98 -14.80 2.39
N LEU A 168 -6.61 -16.00 1.95
CA LEU A 168 -7.54 -17.11 1.88
C LEU A 168 -7.88 -17.55 3.29
N ALA A 169 -9.15 -17.74 3.53
CA ALA A 169 -9.72 -18.02 4.83
C ALA A 169 -10.58 -19.28 4.80
N LYS A 170 -10.32 -20.18 5.74
CA LYS A 170 -11.16 -21.35 6.01
C LYS A 170 -11.85 -21.17 7.35
N GLY A 171 -13.16 -21.33 7.41
CA GLY A 171 -13.94 -21.15 8.64
C GLY A 171 -13.47 -22.07 9.78
N LYS A 172 -13.29 -21.52 10.98
CA LYS A 172 -13.02 -22.28 12.20
C LYS A 172 -14.31 -22.81 12.81
N GLN A 173 -14.29 -24.04 13.24
CA GLN A 173 -15.39 -24.59 14.03
C GLN A 173 -15.36 -24.03 15.46
N SER A 174 -16.46 -24.16 16.18
CA SER A 174 -16.61 -23.60 17.53
C SER A 174 -15.59 -24.17 18.52
N HIS A 175 -15.24 -25.45 18.39
CA HIS A 175 -14.23 -26.10 19.24
C HIS A 175 -12.81 -25.55 18.96
N ASP A 176 -12.46 -25.28 17.72
CA ASP A 176 -11.17 -24.70 17.35
C ASP A 176 -11.01 -23.28 17.92
N LYS A 177 -12.09 -22.50 17.92
CA LYS A 177 -12.08 -21.15 18.53
C LYS A 177 -11.80 -21.23 20.03
N ARG A 178 -12.41 -22.18 20.73
CA ARG A 178 -12.19 -22.41 22.18
C ARG A 178 -10.76 -22.85 22.48
N ASN A 179 -10.20 -23.76 21.67
CA ASN A 179 -8.83 -24.21 21.83
C ASN A 179 -7.84 -23.07 21.58
N THR A 180 -8.02 -22.30 20.51
CA THR A 180 -7.18 -21.13 20.24
C THR A 180 -7.25 -20.07 21.34
N ALA A 181 -8.39 -19.90 22.02
CA ALA A 181 -8.52 -19.02 23.17
C ALA A 181 -7.71 -19.53 24.40
N LYS A 182 -7.88 -20.84 24.71
CA LYS A 182 -7.11 -21.48 25.81
C LYS A 182 -5.60 -21.39 25.58
N ASP A 183 -5.14 -21.67 24.37
CA ASP A 183 -3.69 -21.60 24.02
C ASP A 183 -3.15 -20.18 24.19
N ARG A 184 -3.93 -19.16 23.81
CA ARG A 184 -3.56 -17.76 23.98
C ARG A 184 -3.46 -17.36 25.45
N ASP A 185 -4.41 -17.79 26.26
CA ASP A 185 -4.42 -17.50 27.71
C ASP A 185 -3.28 -18.23 28.42
N TRP A 186 -3.03 -19.48 28.04
CA TRP A 186 -1.89 -20.26 28.54
C TRP A 186 -0.55 -19.59 28.17
N ALA A 187 -0.42 -19.13 26.93
CA ALA A 187 0.79 -18.42 26.49
C ALA A 187 1.01 -17.13 27.31
N LYS A 188 -0.03 -16.37 27.59
CA LYS A 188 0.07 -15.16 28.46
C LYS A 188 0.45 -15.49 29.90
N GLN A 189 -0.12 -16.56 30.44
CA GLN A 189 0.21 -17.01 31.81
C GLN A 189 1.68 -17.46 31.89
N LYS A 190 2.13 -18.26 30.93
CA LYS A 190 3.54 -18.67 30.82
C LYS A 190 4.48 -17.47 30.73
N GLU A 191 4.16 -16.46 29.92
CA GLU A 191 4.96 -15.24 29.81
C GLU A 191 5.03 -14.46 31.15
N ARG A 192 3.92 -14.39 31.89
CA ARG A 192 3.89 -13.74 33.22
C ARG A 192 4.77 -14.50 34.22
N ILE A 193 4.68 -15.83 34.27
CA ILE A 193 5.49 -16.66 35.18
C ILE A 193 6.97 -16.48 34.83
N MET A 194 7.35 -16.53 33.56
CA MET A 194 8.74 -16.35 33.15
C MET A 194 9.28 -14.96 33.51
N LYS A 195 8.49 -13.90 33.35
CA LYS A 195 8.89 -12.56 33.78
C LYS A 195 9.06 -12.42 35.30
N HIS A 196 8.28 -13.17 36.08
CA HIS A 196 8.38 -13.15 37.53
C HIS A 196 9.58 -13.96 38.07
N SER A 197 9.95 -15.03 37.35
CA SER A 197 11.08 -15.90 37.70
C SER A 197 12.46 -15.28 37.39
N VAL A 198 12.54 -14.23 36.59
CA VAL A 198 13.79 -13.56 36.19
C VAL A 198 14.09 -12.32 37.06
N ARG A 199 13.26 -12.04 38.05
CA ARG A 199 13.47 -11.00 39.07
C ARG A 199 13.96 -11.61 40.38
#